data_a651c3f127d839d601d27bae88e4d790
#
_entry.id   a651c3f127d839d601d27bae88e4d790
#
_cell.length_a   1.000
_cell.length_b   1.000
_cell.length_c   1.000
_cell.angle_alpha   90.00
_cell.angle_beta   90.00
_cell.angle_gamma   90.00
#
_symmetry.space_group_name_H-M   'P 1'
#
loop_
_entity.id
_entity.type
_entity.pdbx_description
1 polymer ?
#
loop_
_entity_poly.entity_id
_entity_poly.type
_entity_poly.pdbx_seq_one_letter_code
_entity_poly.pdbx_strand_id
1 'polypeptide(L)'
;MKTKVKWMGEAQFVVENTKNLNLVVTDSKYRAESGEPTCIDLILMGFAGCIYSEFRKGAELHRIPFDQSSTELVLEFSGDRSKPMVMKIHLTTRSRMKSDLIRSCLTDAINSSMPGILLSNTGIKYQIGVSVKSTKEVLYH
;
A
#
# COMPACT_ATOMS: atom_id res chain seq x y z
N MET A 1 -17.21 10.05 5.47
CA MET A 1 -16.00 10.73 4.97
C MET A 1 -16.32 11.46 3.68
N LYS A 2 -15.82 12.67 3.54
CA LYS A 2 -15.99 13.48 2.32
C LYS A 2 -14.66 14.00 1.86
N THR A 3 -14.49 14.08 0.56
CA THR A 3 -13.31 14.67 -0.08
C THR A 3 -13.80 15.72 -1.07
N LYS A 4 -13.12 16.85 -1.12
CA LYS A 4 -13.34 17.91 -2.10
C LYS A 4 -12.14 18.01 -3.02
N VAL A 5 -12.39 18.38 -4.25
CA VAL A 5 -11.35 18.71 -5.23
C VAL A 5 -11.61 20.13 -5.75
N LYS A 6 -10.56 20.95 -5.77
CA LYS A 6 -10.59 22.28 -6.37
C LYS A 6 -9.48 22.40 -7.40
N TRP A 7 -9.85 22.84 -8.59
CA TRP A 7 -8.89 23.10 -9.65
C TRP A 7 -8.08 24.36 -9.36
N MET A 8 -6.76 24.27 -9.52
CA MET A 8 -5.83 25.40 -9.32
C MET A 8 -5.31 26.00 -10.61
N GLY A 9 -5.52 25.32 -11.75
CA GLY A 9 -4.91 25.65 -13.03
C GLY A 9 -3.62 24.83 -13.26
N GLU A 10 -3.10 24.88 -14.48
CA GLU A 10 -1.82 24.27 -14.85
C GLU A 10 -1.67 22.79 -14.46
N ALA A 11 -2.71 22.00 -14.62
CA ALA A 11 -2.73 20.58 -14.32
C ALA A 11 -2.61 20.25 -12.82
N GLN A 12 -2.86 21.20 -11.96
CA GLN A 12 -2.84 20.99 -10.49
C GLN A 12 -4.21 21.20 -9.88
N PHE A 13 -4.48 20.48 -8.82
CA PHE A 13 -5.68 20.66 -8.00
C PHE A 13 -5.39 20.35 -6.54
N VAL A 14 -6.22 20.91 -5.67
CA VAL A 14 -6.16 20.64 -4.23
C VAL A 14 -7.19 19.59 -3.89
N VAL A 15 -6.77 18.57 -3.18
CA VAL A 15 -7.65 17.58 -2.56
C VAL A 15 -7.75 17.87 -1.08
N GLU A 16 -8.96 18.01 -0.59
CA GLU A 16 -9.24 18.32 0.81
C GLU A 16 -10.11 17.25 1.44
N ASN A 17 -9.90 16.98 2.70
CA ASN A 17 -10.81 16.14 3.47
C ASN A 17 -11.59 16.95 4.53
N THR A 18 -12.49 16.28 5.24
CA THR A 18 -13.32 16.92 6.28
C THR A 18 -12.55 17.39 7.51
N LYS A 19 -11.26 17.04 7.63
CA LYS A 19 -10.39 17.42 8.75
C LYS A 19 -9.40 18.52 8.37
N ASN A 20 -9.67 19.26 7.30
CA ASN A 20 -8.82 20.32 6.77
C ASN A 20 -7.40 19.88 6.37
N LEU A 21 -7.24 18.62 6.01
CA LEU A 21 -6.02 18.15 5.40
C LEU A 21 -6.09 18.41 3.90
N ASN A 22 -5.13 19.19 3.42
CA ASN A 22 -5.06 19.62 2.03
C ASN A 22 -3.81 19.04 1.39
N LEU A 23 -3.93 18.59 0.15
CA LEU A 23 -2.83 18.07 -0.62
C LEU A 23 -2.91 18.59 -2.05
N VAL A 24 -1.82 19.14 -2.54
CA VAL A 24 -1.70 19.52 -3.96
C VAL A 24 -1.35 18.27 -4.75
N VAL A 25 -2.11 18.04 -5.80
CA VAL A 25 -1.98 16.86 -6.65
C VAL A 25 -1.81 17.31 -8.09
N THR A 26 -0.89 16.68 -8.79
CA THR A 26 -0.72 16.89 -10.22
C THR A 26 -1.60 15.91 -11.00
N ASP A 27 -2.23 16.39 -12.06
CA ASP A 27 -2.96 15.52 -12.96
C ASP A 27 -2.01 14.42 -13.48
N SER A 28 -2.44 13.16 -13.40
CA SER A 28 -1.64 12.00 -13.78
C SER A 28 -1.19 12.00 -15.25
N LYS A 29 -1.86 12.77 -16.11
CA LYS A 29 -1.45 13.02 -17.48
C LYS A 29 -0.13 13.79 -17.56
N TYR A 30 0.16 14.61 -16.58
CA TYR A 30 1.38 15.39 -16.48
C TYR A 30 2.21 14.81 -15.35
N ARG A 31 3.40 14.32 -15.63
CA ARG A 31 4.28 13.82 -14.57
C ARG A 31 4.71 14.98 -13.68
N ALA A 32 4.67 14.74 -12.38
CA ALA A 32 5.08 15.73 -11.39
C ALA A 32 6.59 15.96 -11.46
N GLU A 33 7.02 17.00 -12.18
CA GLU A 33 8.42 17.46 -12.16
C GLU A 33 8.79 18.12 -10.83
N SER A 34 7.78 18.57 -10.09
CA SER A 34 7.90 19.29 -8.83
C SER A 34 7.82 18.41 -7.58
N GLY A 35 7.64 17.09 -7.74
CA GLY A 35 7.57 16.14 -6.64
C GLY A 35 6.19 15.96 -6.01
N GLU A 36 5.15 16.66 -6.48
CA GLU A 36 3.79 16.39 -6.02
C GLU A 36 3.32 15.02 -6.51
N PRO A 37 2.53 14.30 -5.70
CA PRO A 37 1.97 13.03 -6.10
C PRO A 37 0.92 13.19 -7.20
N THR A 38 0.80 12.17 -8.05
CA THR A 38 -0.34 12.03 -8.96
C THR A 38 -1.51 11.36 -8.25
N CYS A 39 -2.68 11.34 -8.89
CA CYS A 39 -3.84 10.62 -8.36
C CYS A 39 -3.56 9.13 -8.15
N ILE A 40 -2.81 8.51 -9.06
CA ILE A 40 -2.45 7.09 -8.94
C ILE A 40 -1.52 6.87 -7.75
N ASP A 41 -0.55 7.76 -7.54
CA ASP A 41 0.33 7.68 -6.37
C ASP A 41 -0.48 7.74 -5.07
N LEU A 42 -1.48 8.61 -4.98
CA LEU A 42 -2.34 8.72 -3.80
C LEU A 42 -3.14 7.45 -3.55
N ILE A 43 -3.67 6.82 -4.58
CA ILE A 43 -4.38 5.54 -4.47
C ILE A 43 -3.43 4.47 -3.93
N LEU A 44 -2.24 4.35 -4.52
CA LEU A 44 -1.26 3.35 -4.09
C LEU A 44 -0.77 3.62 -2.65
N MET A 45 -0.53 4.87 -2.30
CA MET A 45 -0.15 5.26 -0.94
C MET A 45 -1.23 4.89 0.08
N GLY A 46 -2.49 5.18 -0.25
CA GLY A 46 -3.63 4.81 0.60
C GLY A 46 -3.76 3.30 0.75
N PHE A 47 -3.64 2.56 -0.33
CA PHE A 47 -3.70 1.11 -0.33
C PHE A 47 -2.56 0.50 0.50
N ALA A 48 -1.35 0.99 0.30
CA ALA A 48 -0.18 0.54 1.07
C ALA A 48 -0.37 0.76 2.57
N GLY A 49 -0.84 1.93 2.95
CA GLY A 49 -1.11 2.24 4.35
C GLY A 49 -2.16 1.33 4.98
N CYS A 50 -3.26 1.08 4.29
CA CYS A 50 -4.30 0.17 4.76
C CYS A 50 -3.81 -1.27 4.90
N ILE A 51 -3.11 -1.78 3.90
CA ILE A 51 -2.57 -3.15 3.92
C ILE A 51 -1.54 -3.30 5.04
N TYR A 52 -0.63 -2.35 5.17
CA TYR A 52 0.39 -2.38 6.22
C TYR A 52 -0.22 -2.33 7.62
N SER A 53 -1.23 -1.49 7.82
CA SER A 53 -1.94 -1.40 9.10
C SER A 53 -2.60 -2.74 9.48
N GLU A 54 -3.27 -3.38 8.54
CA GLU A 54 -3.88 -4.70 8.79
C GLU A 54 -2.82 -5.79 9.00
N PHE A 55 -1.71 -5.73 8.26
CA PHE A 55 -0.59 -6.65 8.48
C PHE A 55 -0.03 -6.53 9.91
N ARG A 56 0.20 -5.32 10.38
CA ARG A 56 0.68 -5.08 11.76
C ARG A 56 -0.28 -5.65 12.80
N LYS A 57 -1.58 -5.39 12.64
CA LYS A 57 -2.60 -5.91 13.56
C LYS A 57 -2.61 -7.44 13.56
N GLY A 58 -2.57 -8.06 12.40
CA GLY A 58 -2.54 -9.51 12.28
C GLY A 58 -1.27 -10.12 12.86
N ALA A 59 -0.13 -9.52 12.62
CA ALA A 59 1.14 -9.96 13.18
C ALA A 59 1.16 -9.87 14.71
N GLU A 60 0.63 -8.79 15.26
CA GLU A 60 0.50 -8.62 16.71
C GLU A 60 -0.45 -9.67 17.31
N LEU A 61 -1.60 -9.87 16.69
CA LEU A 61 -2.61 -10.84 17.14
C LEU A 61 -2.05 -12.27 17.18
N HIS A 62 -1.29 -12.66 16.17
CA HIS A 62 -0.70 -13.99 16.04
C HIS A 62 0.71 -14.09 16.64
N ARG A 63 1.18 -13.05 17.32
CA ARG A 63 2.50 -12.98 17.95
C ARG A 63 3.63 -13.30 16.99
N ILE A 64 3.56 -12.74 15.79
CA ILE A 64 4.59 -12.85 14.76
C ILE A 64 5.56 -11.68 14.92
N PRO A 65 6.78 -11.91 15.39
CA PRO A 65 7.75 -10.83 15.56
C PRO A 65 8.34 -10.43 14.21
N PHE A 66 8.49 -9.14 14.00
CA PHE A 66 9.20 -8.58 12.84
C PHE A 66 9.77 -7.21 13.21
N ASP A 67 10.83 -6.82 12.51
CA ASP A 67 11.47 -5.53 12.72
C ASP A 67 10.76 -4.43 11.93
N GLN A 68 9.97 -3.61 12.63
CA GLN A 68 9.23 -2.52 12.00
C GLN A 68 10.15 -1.49 11.36
N SER A 69 11.33 -1.25 11.92
CA SER A 69 12.26 -0.24 11.41
C SER A 69 12.90 -0.63 10.07
N SER A 70 12.93 -1.91 9.74
CA SER A 70 13.47 -2.44 8.48
C SER A 70 12.40 -3.03 7.58
N THR A 71 11.13 -2.79 7.87
CA THR A 71 10.02 -3.34 7.10
C THR A 71 9.54 -2.32 6.06
N GLU A 72 9.45 -2.77 4.82
CA GLU A 72 8.94 -1.99 3.71
C GLU A 72 7.85 -2.76 2.97
N LEU A 73 6.80 -2.06 2.62
CA LEU A 73 5.74 -2.57 1.75
C LEU A 73 5.72 -1.74 0.48
N VAL A 74 5.92 -2.40 -0.66
CA VAL A 74 5.92 -1.75 -1.96
C VAL A 74 4.74 -2.25 -2.78
N LEU A 75 3.96 -1.33 -3.30
CA LEU A 75 2.90 -1.59 -4.24
C LEU A 75 3.30 -1.04 -5.61
N GLU A 76 3.17 -1.88 -6.62
CA GLU A 76 3.42 -1.50 -8.01
C GLU A 76 2.22 -1.89 -8.86
N PHE A 77 1.77 -0.96 -9.66
CA PHE A 77 0.64 -1.18 -10.57
C PHE A 77 1.17 -1.31 -11.98
N SER A 78 0.84 -2.41 -12.65
CA SER A 78 1.24 -2.64 -14.03
C SER A 78 0.06 -3.04 -14.89
N GLY A 79 0.14 -2.72 -16.17
CA GLY A 79 -0.90 -2.96 -17.14
C GLY A 79 -1.45 -1.66 -17.73
N ASP A 80 -2.18 -1.79 -18.80
CA ASP A 80 -2.86 -0.70 -19.48
C ASP A 80 -4.22 -1.18 -20.01
N ARG A 81 -4.89 -0.38 -20.81
CA ARG A 81 -6.17 -0.75 -21.40
C ARG A 81 -6.11 -1.98 -22.31
N SER A 82 -4.93 -2.33 -22.82
CA SER A 82 -4.71 -3.46 -23.72
C SER A 82 -4.25 -4.72 -23.01
N LYS A 83 -3.84 -4.62 -21.74
CA LYS A 83 -3.31 -5.73 -20.93
C LYS A 83 -4.03 -5.82 -19.60
N PRO A 84 -4.18 -7.03 -19.03
CA PRO A 84 -4.74 -7.18 -17.71
C PRO A 84 -3.96 -6.36 -16.67
N MET A 85 -4.69 -5.65 -15.83
CA MET A 85 -4.07 -4.88 -14.76
C MET A 85 -3.70 -5.81 -13.61
N VAL A 86 -2.48 -5.65 -13.13
CA VAL A 86 -1.94 -6.44 -12.01
C VAL A 86 -1.34 -5.50 -10.98
N MET A 87 -1.67 -5.72 -9.73
CA MET A 87 -1.02 -5.07 -8.61
C MET A 87 -0.02 -6.03 -7.98
N LYS A 88 1.23 -5.61 -7.95
CA LYS A 88 2.29 -6.34 -7.24
C LYS A 88 2.44 -5.75 -5.85
N ILE A 89 2.38 -6.63 -4.86
CA ILE A 89 2.50 -6.26 -3.45
C ILE A 89 3.69 -7.01 -2.90
N HIS A 90 4.72 -6.31 -2.48
CA HIS A 90 5.94 -6.93 -1.97
C HIS A 90 6.29 -6.39 -0.59
N LEU A 91 6.40 -7.30 0.37
CA LEU A 91 6.83 -6.99 1.73
C LEU A 91 8.27 -7.47 1.93
N THR A 92 9.12 -6.57 2.39
CA THR A 92 10.47 -6.90 2.84
C THR A 92 10.56 -6.65 4.34
N THR A 93 11.00 -7.62 5.09
CA THR A 93 11.11 -7.49 6.55
C THR A 93 12.24 -8.34 7.12
N ARG A 94 12.57 -8.11 8.36
CA ARG A 94 13.46 -8.97 9.14
C ARG A 94 12.65 -9.66 10.22
N SER A 95 12.77 -10.98 10.30
CA SER A 95 12.05 -11.77 11.28
C SER A 95 12.77 -13.11 11.51
N ARG A 96 12.57 -13.69 12.67
CA ARG A 96 12.98 -15.07 12.96
C ARG A 96 11.98 -16.10 12.42
N MET A 97 10.83 -15.66 12.00
CA MET A 97 9.77 -16.52 11.46
C MET A 97 10.04 -16.86 9.99
N LYS A 98 9.50 -17.99 9.56
CA LYS A 98 9.61 -18.43 8.18
C LYS A 98 8.82 -17.51 7.25
N SER A 99 9.30 -17.35 6.04
CA SER A 99 8.66 -16.52 5.02
C SER A 99 7.21 -16.92 4.73
N ASP A 100 6.88 -18.21 4.80
CA ASP A 100 5.52 -18.69 4.55
C ASP A 100 4.52 -18.15 5.59
N LEU A 101 4.92 -18.06 6.85
CA LEU A 101 4.07 -17.51 7.90
C LEU A 101 3.84 -16.00 7.71
N ILE A 102 4.90 -15.28 7.39
CA ILE A 102 4.81 -13.84 7.07
C ILE A 102 3.93 -13.62 5.83
N ARG A 103 4.09 -14.44 4.81
CA ARG A 103 3.28 -14.40 3.59
C ARG A 103 1.80 -14.66 3.89
N SER A 104 1.50 -15.66 4.71
CA SER A 104 0.13 -15.96 5.12
C SER A 104 -0.50 -14.78 5.86
N CYS A 105 0.24 -14.16 6.78
CA CYS A 105 -0.20 -12.98 7.51
C CYS A 105 -0.47 -11.79 6.56
N LEU A 106 0.40 -11.57 5.59
CA LEU A 106 0.21 -10.53 4.59
C LEU A 106 -0.99 -10.81 3.70
N THR A 107 -1.18 -12.05 3.28
CA THR A 107 -2.35 -12.45 2.47
C THR A 107 -3.65 -12.19 3.21
N ASP A 108 -3.73 -12.57 4.47
CA ASP A 108 -4.90 -12.31 5.32
C ASP A 108 -5.14 -10.80 5.49
N ALA A 109 -4.07 -10.03 5.66
CA ALA A 109 -4.15 -8.57 5.77
C ALA A 109 -4.72 -7.94 4.49
N ILE A 110 -4.28 -8.39 3.33
CA ILE A 110 -4.81 -7.90 2.04
C ILE A 110 -6.30 -8.23 1.94
N ASN A 111 -6.68 -9.46 2.21
CA ASN A 111 -8.07 -9.91 2.07
C ASN A 111 -9.02 -9.24 3.06
N SER A 112 -8.54 -8.83 4.22
CA SER A 112 -9.35 -8.14 5.24
C SER A 112 -9.31 -6.61 5.12
N SER A 113 -8.42 -6.07 4.31
CA SER A 113 -8.30 -4.63 4.11
C SER A 113 -9.30 -4.11 3.10
N MET A 114 -9.60 -2.81 3.16
CA MET A 114 -10.43 -2.15 2.16
C MET A 114 -9.88 -2.32 0.74
N PRO A 115 -8.58 -2.15 0.47
CA PRO A 115 -8.01 -2.44 -0.84
C PRO A 115 -8.32 -3.84 -1.36
N GLY A 116 -8.20 -4.86 -0.54
CA GLY A 116 -8.50 -6.24 -0.94
C GLY A 116 -9.96 -6.44 -1.28
N ILE A 117 -10.86 -5.85 -0.51
CA ILE A 117 -12.30 -5.89 -0.78
C ILE A 117 -12.62 -5.20 -2.11
N LEU A 118 -12.03 -4.04 -2.37
CA LEU A 118 -12.21 -3.31 -3.62
C LEU A 118 -11.64 -4.10 -4.81
N LEU A 119 -10.45 -4.66 -4.67
CA LEU A 119 -9.79 -5.42 -5.74
C LEU A 119 -10.57 -6.70 -6.08
N SER A 120 -11.17 -7.36 -5.12
CA SER A 120 -11.93 -8.59 -5.35
C SER A 120 -13.13 -8.39 -6.29
N ASN A 121 -13.63 -7.18 -6.41
CA ASN A 121 -14.79 -6.83 -7.24
C ASN A 121 -14.43 -6.21 -8.60
N THR A 122 -13.15 -6.02 -8.90
CA THR A 122 -12.71 -5.28 -10.09
C THR A 122 -12.12 -6.15 -11.19
N GLY A 123 -11.84 -7.41 -10.94
CA GLY A 123 -11.09 -8.26 -11.88
C GLY A 123 -9.59 -7.96 -11.93
N ILE A 124 -9.10 -7.00 -11.18
CA ILE A 124 -7.68 -6.73 -11.04
C ILE A 124 -7.06 -7.85 -10.21
N LYS A 125 -6.03 -8.48 -10.76
CA LYS A 125 -5.29 -9.51 -10.05
C LYS A 125 -4.16 -8.89 -9.24
N TYR A 126 -3.82 -9.52 -8.12
CA TYR A 126 -2.65 -9.10 -7.37
C TYR A 126 -1.67 -10.26 -7.18
N GLN A 127 -0.39 -9.93 -7.12
CA GLN A 127 0.70 -10.86 -6.88
C GLN A 127 1.38 -10.46 -5.57
N ILE A 128 1.59 -11.43 -4.70
CA ILE A 128 2.19 -11.23 -3.39
C ILE A 128 3.60 -11.78 -3.41
N GLY A 129 4.57 -10.95 -3.02
CA GLY A 129 5.94 -11.34 -2.77
C GLY A 129 6.35 -10.99 -1.35
N VAL A 130 7.17 -11.84 -0.74
CA VAL A 130 7.70 -11.61 0.59
C VAL A 130 9.19 -11.95 0.59
N SER A 131 10.00 -11.01 1.08
CA SER A 131 11.41 -11.22 1.32
C SER A 131 11.68 -11.07 2.82
N VAL A 132 12.09 -12.16 3.45
CA VAL A 132 12.38 -12.18 4.88
C VAL A 132 13.87 -12.42 5.10
N LYS A 133 14.53 -11.46 5.75
CA LYS A 133 15.88 -11.66 6.26
C LYS A 133 15.79 -12.33 7.61
N SER A 134 16.45 -13.46 7.75
CA SER A 134 16.50 -14.17 9.01
C SER A 134 17.26 -13.34 10.04
N THR A 135 16.80 -13.35 11.27
CA THR A 135 17.51 -12.79 12.40
C THR A 135 17.56 -13.79 13.53
N LYS A 136 18.70 -13.84 14.24
CA LYS A 136 18.87 -14.65 15.45
C LYS A 136 18.43 -13.93 16.72
N GLU A 137 18.24 -12.62 16.64
CA GLU A 137 17.83 -11.80 17.77
C GLU A 137 16.33 -11.82 17.93
N VAL A 138 15.86 -11.74 19.17
CA VAL A 138 14.44 -11.56 19.48
C VAL A 138 14.09 -10.09 19.24
N LEU A 139 13.13 -9.85 18.36
CA LEU A 139 12.66 -8.52 18.01
C LEU A 139 11.39 -8.20 18.79
N TYR A 140 11.36 -7.03 19.41
CA TYR A 140 10.21 -6.51 20.17
C TYR A 140 9.69 -5.26 19.47
N HIS A 141 8.39 -5.17 19.28
CA HIS A 141 7.75 -4.07 18.54
C HIS A 141 6.49 -3.59 19.20
#